data_c3917fc8ce73cad1012621666c12afe1
#
_entry.id   c3917fc8ce73cad1012621666c12afe1
#
_cell.length_a   1.000
_cell.length_b   1.000
_cell.length_c   1.000
_cell.angle_alpha   90.00
_cell.angle_beta   90.00
_cell.angle_gamma   90.00
#
_symmetry.space_group_name_H-M   'P 1'
#
loop_
_entity.id
_entity.type
_entity.pdbx_description
1 polymer ?
#
loop_
_entity_poly.entity_id
_entity_poly.type
_entity_poly.pdbx_seq_one_letter_code
_entity_poly.pdbx_strand_id
1 'polypeptide(L)'
;MMKNRNNPDKADKGIILIIVLWVLFFLSVVVLTLGFKNRINIRLRSLNNEELRAFYLAKEGVNRLIVKLAADDAGFDALGDDWSQELVLENDYGVLSVKVTDEDRFLNINLISREVLDSAAGVYEGLQKEDLEAICQKRPFNVPEELKDITMINEDKFDIITSEGKVKLYGLFTTFSDGKLNINTVGEEVLLMLPGMSRRMVEAIKDKRQNTPFENKDTLSEELSLLGLTPQQIGPLIKLAKVNSSVFRIKSKAVSSGRSIEKLIEVVIRREEDGFKILYVGEN
;
A
#
# COMPACT_ATOMS: atom_id res chain seq x y z
N MET A 1 0.49 96.13 -31.69
CA MET A 1 -0.52 95.10 -31.84
C MET A 1 0.18 93.78 -32.24
N MET A 2 0.60 93.01 -31.25
CA MET A 2 1.31 91.73 -31.51
C MET A 2 0.28 90.62 -31.64
N LYS A 3 0.19 90.03 -32.83
CA LYS A 3 -0.72 88.94 -33.17
C LYS A 3 0.00 87.62 -32.75
N ASN A 4 -0.40 87.06 -31.62
CA ASN A 4 0.05 85.80 -31.11
C ASN A 4 -0.46 84.65 -32.05
N ARG A 5 0.38 84.12 -32.94
CA ARG A 5 0.06 82.97 -33.75
C ARG A 5 0.30 81.69 -32.86
N ASN A 6 -0.76 81.29 -32.19
CA ASN A 6 -0.86 79.93 -31.70
C ASN A 6 -0.79 78.99 -32.89
N ASN A 7 0.29 78.20 -32.99
CA ASN A 7 0.50 77.23 -34.07
C ASN A 7 -0.16 75.89 -33.66
N PRO A 8 -1.39 75.60 -34.18
CA PRO A 8 -2.15 74.41 -33.78
C PRO A 8 -1.43 73.11 -34.12
N ASP A 9 -0.56 73.08 -35.16
CA ASP A 9 0.13 71.88 -35.63
C ASP A 9 1.13 71.25 -34.62
N LYS A 10 1.61 72.03 -33.63
CA LYS A 10 2.52 71.48 -32.62
C LYS A 10 1.82 70.74 -31.48
N ALA A 11 0.58 71.19 -31.16
CA ALA A 11 -0.22 70.52 -30.10
C ALA A 11 -0.71 69.12 -30.57
N ASP A 12 -1.17 69.04 -31.82
CA ASP A 12 -1.66 67.77 -32.39
C ASP A 12 -0.55 66.71 -32.49
N LYS A 13 0.68 67.11 -32.85
CA LYS A 13 1.84 66.20 -32.89
C LYS A 13 2.20 65.65 -31.50
N GLY A 14 2.04 66.45 -30.45
CA GLY A 14 2.26 66.00 -29.08
C GLY A 14 1.21 64.98 -28.61
N ILE A 15 -0.05 65.18 -28.94
CA ILE A 15 -1.13 64.25 -28.60
C ILE A 15 -0.96 62.89 -29.34
N ILE A 16 -0.60 62.91 -30.62
CA ILE A 16 -0.34 61.68 -31.38
C ILE A 16 0.80 60.88 -30.77
N LEU A 17 1.88 61.54 -30.35
CA LEU A 17 3.01 60.86 -29.70
C LEU A 17 2.58 60.17 -28.40
N ILE A 18 1.75 60.84 -27.58
CA ILE A 18 1.24 60.27 -26.33
C ILE A 18 0.35 59.06 -26.61
N ILE A 19 -0.53 59.10 -27.61
CA ILE A 19 -1.39 57.99 -27.99
C ILE A 19 -0.52 56.79 -28.46
N VAL A 20 0.48 57.01 -29.29
CA VAL A 20 1.41 55.92 -29.73
C VAL A 20 2.13 55.32 -28.56
N LEU A 21 2.59 56.14 -27.61
CA LEU A 21 3.28 55.66 -26.42
C LEU A 21 2.36 54.80 -25.52
N TRP A 22 1.10 55.19 -25.36
CA TRP A 22 0.10 54.38 -24.65
C TRP A 22 -0.18 53.05 -25.37
N VAL A 23 -0.34 53.07 -26.70
CA VAL A 23 -0.52 51.82 -27.49
C VAL A 23 0.65 50.89 -27.33
N LEU A 24 1.88 51.40 -27.41
CA LEU A 24 3.12 50.60 -27.21
C LEU A 24 3.18 50.06 -25.78
N PHE A 25 2.78 50.86 -24.77
CA PHE A 25 2.72 50.38 -23.39
C PHE A 25 1.72 49.24 -23.22
N PHE A 26 0.46 49.40 -23.74
CA PHE A 26 -0.53 48.35 -23.67
C PHE A 26 -0.09 47.08 -24.42
N LEU A 27 0.52 47.20 -25.60
CA LEU A 27 1.06 46.07 -26.35
C LEU A 27 2.15 45.36 -25.56
N SER A 28 3.03 46.10 -24.90
CA SER A 28 4.09 45.51 -24.04
C SER A 28 3.50 44.73 -22.86
N VAL A 29 2.47 45.27 -22.20
CA VAL A 29 1.76 44.59 -21.12
C VAL A 29 1.12 43.28 -21.60
N VAL A 30 0.45 43.33 -22.79
CA VAL A 30 -0.16 42.12 -23.38
C VAL A 30 0.88 41.06 -23.72
N VAL A 31 1.99 41.44 -24.33
CA VAL A 31 3.08 40.48 -24.66
C VAL A 31 3.69 39.87 -23.42
N LEU A 32 3.95 40.66 -22.37
CA LEU A 32 4.45 40.16 -21.09
C LEU A 32 3.48 39.17 -20.46
N THR A 33 2.20 39.51 -20.42
CA THR A 33 1.12 38.66 -19.85
C THR A 33 1.02 37.33 -20.59
N LEU A 34 1.05 37.35 -21.93
CA LEU A 34 1.05 36.16 -22.76
C LEU A 34 2.31 35.31 -22.52
N GLY A 35 3.48 35.95 -22.39
CA GLY A 35 4.75 35.29 -22.09
C GLY A 35 4.72 34.57 -20.74
N PHE A 36 4.19 35.21 -19.71
CA PHE A 36 4.01 34.62 -18.37
C PHE A 36 3.06 33.42 -18.44
N LYS A 37 1.88 33.59 -19.05
CA LYS A 37 0.90 32.52 -19.19
C LYS A 37 1.48 31.30 -19.94
N ASN A 38 2.25 31.55 -20.99
CA ASN A 38 2.88 30.48 -21.76
C ASN A 38 3.92 29.70 -20.95
N ARG A 39 4.76 30.39 -20.15
CA ARG A 39 5.72 29.75 -19.26
C ARG A 39 5.04 28.86 -18.22
N ILE A 40 3.96 29.34 -17.60
CA ILE A 40 3.17 28.58 -16.63
C ILE A 40 2.58 27.33 -17.30
N ASN A 41 2.00 27.47 -18.48
CA ASN A 41 1.40 26.34 -19.21
C ASN A 41 2.46 25.27 -19.60
N ILE A 42 3.64 25.70 -20.04
CA ILE A 42 4.75 24.76 -20.34
C ILE A 42 5.15 24.01 -19.07
N ARG A 43 5.28 24.71 -17.95
CA ARG A 43 5.64 24.10 -16.66
C ARG A 43 4.59 23.10 -16.17
N LEU A 44 3.30 23.45 -16.27
CA LEU A 44 2.20 22.56 -15.92
C LEU A 44 2.16 21.31 -16.81
N ARG A 45 2.32 21.48 -18.11
CA ARG A 45 2.37 20.33 -19.04
C ARG A 45 3.55 19.41 -18.74
N SER A 46 4.71 19.98 -18.41
CA SER A 46 5.87 19.18 -18.02
C SER A 46 5.61 18.40 -16.72
N LEU A 47 4.96 19.01 -15.71
CA LEU A 47 4.59 18.31 -14.46
C LEU A 47 3.60 17.18 -14.74
N ASN A 48 2.54 17.44 -15.51
CA ASN A 48 1.56 16.42 -15.86
C ASN A 48 2.18 15.24 -16.62
N ASN A 49 3.13 15.52 -17.52
CA ASN A 49 3.83 14.46 -18.25
C ASN A 49 4.68 13.58 -17.33
N GLU A 50 5.39 14.18 -16.38
CA GLU A 50 6.16 13.40 -15.39
C GLU A 50 5.24 12.60 -14.46
N GLU A 51 4.10 13.16 -14.06
CA GLU A 51 3.10 12.45 -13.28
C GLU A 51 2.52 11.24 -14.03
N LEU A 52 2.17 11.41 -15.31
CA LEU A 52 1.71 10.31 -16.16
C LEU A 52 2.78 9.24 -16.36
N ARG A 53 4.05 9.63 -16.52
CA ARG A 53 5.17 8.68 -16.61
C ARG A 53 5.29 7.84 -15.34
N ALA A 54 5.30 8.48 -14.16
CA ALA A 54 5.36 7.78 -12.89
C ALA A 54 4.15 6.85 -12.71
N PHE A 55 2.95 7.31 -13.07
CA PHE A 55 1.73 6.50 -13.01
C PHE A 55 1.81 5.25 -13.89
N TYR A 56 2.17 5.40 -15.17
CA TYR A 56 2.27 4.25 -16.07
C TYR A 56 3.42 3.31 -15.69
N LEU A 57 4.52 3.83 -15.16
CA LEU A 57 5.61 3.01 -14.64
C LEU A 57 5.16 2.20 -13.41
N ALA A 58 4.42 2.81 -12.48
CA ALA A 58 3.84 2.10 -11.34
C ALA A 58 2.84 1.03 -11.80
N LYS A 59 1.98 1.34 -12.77
CA LYS A 59 1.05 0.38 -13.34
C LYS A 59 1.75 -0.80 -14.04
N GLU A 60 2.85 -0.53 -14.74
CA GLU A 60 3.70 -1.59 -15.31
C GLU A 60 4.19 -2.54 -14.23
N GLY A 61 4.64 -2.01 -13.09
CA GLY A 61 5.07 -2.80 -11.94
C GLY A 61 3.99 -3.78 -11.45
N VAL A 62 2.76 -3.29 -11.28
CA VAL A 62 1.63 -4.15 -10.91
C VAL A 62 1.43 -5.28 -11.91
N ASN A 63 1.40 -4.96 -13.22
CA ASN A 63 1.18 -5.95 -14.26
C ASN A 63 2.30 -7.01 -14.30
N ARG A 64 3.57 -6.61 -14.11
CA ARG A 64 4.71 -7.54 -14.05
C ARG A 64 4.58 -8.53 -12.92
N LEU A 65 4.15 -8.08 -11.74
CA LEU A 65 3.96 -8.97 -10.59
C LEU A 65 2.74 -9.88 -10.75
N ILE A 66 1.65 -9.40 -11.37
CA ILE A 66 0.51 -10.27 -11.70
C ILE A 66 0.94 -11.41 -12.64
N VAL A 67 1.72 -11.10 -13.68
CA VAL A 67 2.26 -12.13 -14.58
C VAL A 67 3.19 -13.09 -13.85
N LYS A 68 4.03 -12.60 -12.94
CA LYS A 68 4.93 -13.41 -12.13
C LYS A 68 4.15 -14.37 -11.21
N LEU A 69 3.11 -13.87 -10.53
CA LEU A 69 2.21 -14.68 -9.70
C LEU A 69 1.38 -15.69 -10.52
N ALA A 70 1.08 -15.38 -11.79
CA ALA A 70 0.37 -16.29 -12.67
C ALA A 70 1.26 -17.44 -13.18
N ALA A 71 2.56 -17.21 -13.24
CA ALA A 71 3.55 -18.22 -13.65
C ALA A 71 4.04 -19.09 -12.48
N ASP A 72 3.66 -18.74 -11.24
CA ASP A 72 4.04 -19.44 -10.03
C ASP A 72 3.19 -20.69 -9.81
N ASP A 73 3.79 -21.74 -9.20
CA ASP A 73 3.05 -22.95 -8.85
C ASP A 73 2.15 -22.68 -7.63
N ALA A 74 0.84 -22.83 -7.81
CA ALA A 74 -0.15 -22.59 -6.77
C ALA A 74 -0.24 -23.73 -5.72
N GLY A 75 0.63 -24.72 -5.76
CA GLY A 75 0.64 -25.85 -4.82
C GLY A 75 0.90 -25.41 -3.39
N PHE A 76 1.91 -24.59 -3.19
CA PHE A 76 2.17 -23.87 -1.94
C PHE A 76 2.81 -22.50 -2.26
N ASP A 77 2.72 -21.56 -1.32
CA ASP A 77 3.36 -20.24 -1.42
C ASP A 77 4.20 -19.98 -0.17
N ALA A 78 5.44 -19.53 -0.35
CA ALA A 78 6.39 -19.29 0.72
C ALA A 78 7.15 -17.96 0.56
N LEU A 79 7.78 -17.48 1.65
CA LEU A 79 8.58 -16.24 1.61
C LEU A 79 9.89 -16.39 0.82
N GLY A 80 10.27 -17.63 0.46
CA GLY A 80 11.41 -17.92 -0.40
C GLY A 80 11.09 -17.83 -1.89
N ASP A 81 9.85 -17.77 -2.26
CA ASP A 81 9.41 -17.77 -3.66
C ASP A 81 9.78 -16.47 -4.37
N ASP A 82 9.87 -16.56 -5.68
CA ASP A 82 10.31 -15.47 -6.52
C ASP A 82 9.38 -14.25 -6.47
N TRP A 83 8.07 -14.48 -6.28
CA TRP A 83 7.07 -13.40 -6.14
C TRP A 83 7.25 -12.55 -4.89
N SER A 84 7.83 -13.10 -3.81
CA SER A 84 8.01 -12.42 -2.53
C SER A 84 9.16 -11.40 -2.55
N GLN A 85 10.06 -11.52 -3.52
CA GLN A 85 11.23 -10.65 -3.65
C GLN A 85 10.82 -9.29 -4.22
N GLU A 86 11.38 -8.23 -3.63
CA GLU A 86 11.16 -6.88 -4.14
C GLU A 86 11.75 -6.74 -5.54
N LEU A 87 10.92 -6.32 -6.50
CA LEU A 87 11.35 -6.02 -7.86
C LEU A 87 11.75 -4.54 -7.94
N VAL A 88 13.03 -4.27 -8.18
CA VAL A 88 13.52 -2.92 -8.43
C VAL A 88 14.02 -2.83 -9.88
N LEU A 89 13.51 -1.86 -10.63
CA LEU A 89 13.89 -1.58 -12.01
C LEU A 89 14.22 -0.09 -12.15
N GLU A 90 15.28 0.19 -12.86
CA GLU A 90 15.68 1.54 -13.25
C GLU A 90 15.76 1.63 -14.77
N ASN A 91 15.16 2.67 -15.35
CA ASN A 91 15.18 2.94 -16.77
C ASN A 91 15.14 4.46 -17.04
N ASP A 92 15.13 4.85 -18.31
CA ASP A 92 15.12 6.27 -18.73
C ASP A 92 13.88 7.04 -18.23
N TYR A 93 12.81 6.36 -17.85
CA TYR A 93 11.56 6.97 -17.35
C TYR A 93 11.58 7.18 -15.84
N GLY A 94 12.41 6.42 -15.09
CA GLY A 94 12.51 6.54 -13.66
C GLY A 94 12.89 5.24 -12.97
N VAL A 95 12.66 5.22 -11.66
CA VAL A 95 12.89 4.07 -10.77
C VAL A 95 11.55 3.50 -10.35
N LEU A 96 11.41 2.19 -10.47
CA LEU A 96 10.25 1.40 -10.07
C LEU A 96 10.67 0.44 -8.96
N SER A 97 9.94 0.42 -7.84
CA SER A 97 10.04 -0.58 -6.78
C SER A 97 8.68 -1.21 -6.57
N VAL A 98 8.61 -2.53 -6.63
CA VAL A 98 7.37 -3.27 -6.46
C VAL A 98 7.54 -4.35 -5.41
N LYS A 99 6.64 -4.36 -4.43
CA LYS A 99 6.59 -5.36 -3.37
C LYS A 99 5.25 -6.07 -3.35
N VAL A 100 5.29 -7.39 -3.23
CA VAL A 100 4.11 -8.22 -2.99
C VAL A 100 4.08 -8.63 -1.52
N THR A 101 2.89 -8.61 -0.95
CA THR A 101 2.61 -9.12 0.39
C THR A 101 1.46 -10.11 0.29
N ASP A 102 1.64 -11.27 0.86
CA ASP A 102 0.58 -12.24 1.03
C ASP A 102 -0.44 -11.73 2.06
N GLU A 103 -1.70 -11.57 1.68
CA GLU A 103 -2.77 -11.14 2.60
C GLU A 103 -3.23 -12.30 3.51
N ASP A 104 -3.01 -13.54 3.11
CA ASP A 104 -3.32 -14.72 3.92
C ASP A 104 -2.30 -14.95 5.07
N ARG A 105 -1.29 -14.08 5.18
CA ARG A 105 -0.41 -14.03 6.35
C ARG A 105 -1.03 -13.30 7.55
N PHE A 106 -2.14 -12.58 7.35
CA PHE A 106 -2.82 -11.76 8.34
C PHE A 106 -4.15 -12.38 8.76
N LEU A 107 -4.57 -12.12 10.00
CA LEU A 107 -5.89 -12.52 10.47
C LEU A 107 -6.99 -11.67 9.83
N ASN A 108 -8.01 -12.31 9.26
CA ASN A 108 -9.16 -11.56 8.77
C ASN A 108 -10.01 -11.07 9.94
N ILE A 109 -10.00 -9.74 10.16
CA ILE A 109 -10.65 -9.11 11.31
C ILE A 109 -12.18 -9.33 11.34
N ASN A 110 -12.80 -9.56 10.18
CA ASN A 110 -14.23 -9.82 10.09
C ASN A 110 -14.61 -11.27 10.37
N LEU A 111 -13.66 -12.20 10.18
CA LEU A 111 -13.88 -13.65 10.26
C LEU A 111 -13.25 -14.32 11.48
N ILE A 112 -12.28 -13.66 12.10
CA ILE A 112 -11.57 -14.18 13.29
C ILE A 112 -12.56 -14.46 14.45
N SER A 113 -12.39 -15.62 15.09
CA SER A 113 -13.21 -16.01 16.23
C SER A 113 -12.90 -15.16 17.48
N ARG A 114 -13.87 -15.11 18.40
CA ARG A 114 -13.68 -14.45 19.70
C ARG A 114 -12.52 -15.07 20.48
N GLU A 115 -12.37 -16.39 20.40
CA GLU A 115 -11.31 -17.14 21.10
C GLU A 115 -9.90 -16.67 20.69
N VAL A 116 -9.68 -16.42 19.38
CA VAL A 116 -8.40 -15.89 18.87
C VAL A 116 -8.18 -14.45 19.32
N LEU A 117 -9.22 -13.61 19.33
CA LEU A 117 -9.12 -12.25 19.86
C LEU A 117 -8.80 -12.24 21.37
N ASP A 118 -9.46 -13.08 22.16
CA ASP A 118 -9.19 -13.18 23.59
C ASP A 118 -7.77 -13.68 23.88
N SER A 119 -7.24 -14.58 23.05
CA SER A 119 -5.83 -15.00 23.09
C SER A 119 -4.88 -13.84 22.76
N ALA A 120 -5.21 -13.02 21.78
CA ALA A 120 -4.43 -11.83 21.43
C ALA A 120 -4.30 -10.84 22.61
N ALA A 121 -5.37 -10.61 23.37
CA ALA A 121 -5.32 -9.77 24.56
C ALA A 121 -4.40 -10.33 25.66
N GLY A 122 -4.22 -11.65 25.71
CA GLY A 122 -3.27 -12.29 26.64
C GLY A 122 -1.81 -12.13 26.21
N VAL A 123 -1.55 -11.87 24.94
CA VAL A 123 -0.19 -11.75 24.39
C VAL A 123 0.28 -10.29 24.33
N TYR A 124 -0.62 -9.36 24.03
CA TYR A 124 -0.29 -7.96 23.85
C TYR A 124 -0.80 -7.11 25.00
N GLU A 125 0.14 -6.57 25.78
CA GLU A 125 -0.16 -5.63 26.86
C GLU A 125 -0.88 -4.41 26.30
N GLY A 126 -2.05 -4.10 26.88
CA GLY A 126 -2.87 -2.93 26.52
C GLY A 126 -4.17 -3.24 25.79
N LEU A 127 -4.36 -4.43 25.21
CA LEU A 127 -5.64 -4.88 24.69
C LEU A 127 -6.49 -5.46 25.84
N GLN A 128 -7.64 -4.85 26.11
CA GLN A 128 -8.57 -5.29 27.15
C GLN A 128 -9.81 -5.95 26.54
N LYS A 129 -10.59 -6.64 27.37
CA LYS A 129 -11.82 -7.31 26.90
C LYS A 129 -12.81 -6.34 26.27
N GLU A 130 -12.90 -5.13 26.82
CA GLU A 130 -13.76 -4.05 26.33
C GLU A 130 -13.36 -3.61 24.92
N ASP A 131 -12.05 -3.55 24.63
CA ASP A 131 -11.53 -3.24 23.31
C ASP A 131 -11.94 -4.32 22.29
N LEU A 132 -11.85 -5.60 22.67
CA LEU A 132 -12.25 -6.73 21.83
C LEU A 132 -13.76 -6.77 21.59
N GLU A 133 -14.56 -6.40 22.58
CA GLU A 133 -16.01 -6.27 22.43
C GLU A 133 -16.36 -5.17 21.43
N ALA A 134 -15.70 -4.01 21.53
CA ALA A 134 -15.88 -2.91 20.61
C ALA A 134 -15.50 -3.30 19.16
N ILE A 135 -14.39 -4.05 18.98
CA ILE A 135 -14.01 -4.61 17.67
C ILE A 135 -15.12 -5.51 17.12
N CYS A 136 -15.63 -6.45 17.94
CA CYS A 136 -16.67 -7.38 17.52
C CYS A 136 -17.99 -6.67 17.15
N GLN A 137 -18.36 -5.62 17.88
CA GLN A 137 -19.59 -4.85 17.65
C GLN A 137 -19.52 -3.98 16.40
N LYS A 138 -18.31 -3.50 16.05
CA LYS A 138 -18.12 -2.62 14.88
C LYS A 138 -18.07 -3.38 13.55
N ARG A 139 -17.87 -4.70 13.55
CA ARG A 139 -17.82 -5.50 12.31
C ARG A 139 -19.07 -5.29 11.45
N PRO A 140 -18.96 -5.29 10.10
CA PRO A 140 -17.76 -5.53 9.33
C PRO A 140 -16.91 -4.27 9.11
N PHE A 141 -15.59 -4.47 8.99
CA PHE A 141 -14.61 -3.46 8.60
C PHE A 141 -14.36 -3.57 7.09
N ASN A 142 -14.21 -2.43 6.41
CA ASN A 142 -13.78 -2.39 5.02
C ASN A 142 -12.25 -2.47 4.87
N VAL A 143 -11.54 -1.79 5.77
CA VAL A 143 -10.08 -1.82 5.88
C VAL A 143 -9.66 -1.94 7.34
N PRO A 144 -8.51 -2.58 7.65
CA PRO A 144 -8.06 -2.77 9.03
C PRO A 144 -7.78 -1.45 9.77
N GLU A 145 -7.44 -0.39 9.06
CA GLU A 145 -7.17 0.93 9.62
C GLU A 145 -8.40 1.57 10.28
N GLU A 146 -9.62 1.13 9.95
CA GLU A 146 -10.85 1.56 10.63
C GLU A 146 -10.89 1.16 12.13
N LEU A 147 -9.97 0.30 12.58
CA LEU A 147 -9.76 0.06 14.02
C LEU A 147 -9.41 1.34 14.78
N LYS A 148 -8.75 2.30 14.14
CA LYS A 148 -8.44 3.61 14.76
C LYS A 148 -9.68 4.42 15.12
N ASP A 149 -10.80 4.17 14.44
CA ASP A 149 -12.06 4.87 14.68
C ASP A 149 -12.83 4.34 15.90
N ILE A 150 -12.32 3.28 16.53
CA ILE A 150 -12.88 2.76 17.77
C ILE A 150 -12.40 3.66 18.91
N THR A 151 -13.27 4.55 19.37
CA THR A 151 -12.95 5.59 20.38
C THR A 151 -12.44 5.07 21.71
N MET A 152 -12.70 3.80 22.03
CA MET A 152 -12.23 3.15 23.27
C MET A 152 -10.77 2.68 23.19
N ILE A 153 -10.23 2.58 21.96
CA ILE A 153 -8.86 2.13 21.73
C ILE A 153 -8.00 3.38 21.48
N ASN A 154 -7.21 3.79 22.48
CA ASN A 154 -6.28 4.91 22.35
C ASN A 154 -5.16 4.58 21.34
N GLU A 155 -4.58 5.62 20.71
CA GLU A 155 -3.50 5.44 19.71
C GLU A 155 -2.31 4.64 20.24
N ASP A 156 -1.98 4.78 21.52
CA ASP A 156 -0.88 4.04 22.17
C ASP A 156 -1.13 2.53 22.22
N LYS A 157 -2.38 2.09 22.26
CA LYS A 157 -2.76 0.66 22.26
C LYS A 157 -2.58 -0.01 20.90
N PHE A 158 -2.45 0.79 19.83
CA PHE A 158 -2.17 0.24 18.49
C PHE A 158 -0.71 -0.13 18.28
N ASP A 159 0.19 0.31 19.15
CA ASP A 159 1.61 0.03 19.06
C ASP A 159 1.93 -1.26 19.82
N ILE A 160 2.19 -2.33 19.06
CA ILE A 160 2.62 -3.62 19.59
C ILE A 160 4.13 -3.70 19.51
N ILE A 161 4.79 -3.99 20.64
CA ILE A 161 6.24 -4.24 20.67
C ILE A 161 6.47 -5.72 20.36
N THR A 162 7.17 -5.96 19.27
CA THR A 162 7.53 -7.30 18.79
C THR A 162 9.04 -7.52 18.87
N SER A 163 9.49 -8.73 18.60
CA SER A 163 10.93 -9.05 18.50
C SER A 163 11.63 -8.29 17.35
N GLU A 164 10.88 -7.93 16.31
CA GLU A 164 11.38 -7.22 15.12
C GLU A 164 11.20 -5.69 15.22
N GLY A 165 10.61 -5.19 16.33
CA GLY A 165 10.38 -3.78 16.54
C GLY A 165 8.91 -3.43 16.82
N LYS A 166 8.55 -2.17 16.58
CA LYS A 166 7.21 -1.66 16.85
C LYS A 166 6.30 -1.87 15.63
N VAL A 167 5.24 -2.64 15.81
CA VAL A 167 4.24 -2.94 14.77
C VAL A 167 2.88 -2.35 15.17
N LYS A 168 2.12 -1.86 14.22
CA LYS A 168 0.75 -1.40 14.48
C LYS A 168 -0.21 -2.59 14.52
N LEU A 169 -1.07 -2.65 15.54
CA LEU A 169 -2.06 -3.71 15.72
C LEU A 169 -2.89 -3.97 14.43
N TYR A 170 -3.36 -2.90 13.79
CA TYR A 170 -4.12 -3.05 12.54
C TYR A 170 -3.29 -3.63 11.39
N GLY A 171 -1.95 -3.58 11.47
CA GLY A 171 -1.06 -4.23 10.53
C GLY A 171 -0.97 -5.76 10.67
N LEU A 172 -1.61 -6.34 11.70
CA LEU A 172 -1.72 -7.79 11.88
C LEU A 172 -3.03 -8.35 11.29
N PHE A 173 -3.89 -7.49 10.78
CA PHE A 173 -5.19 -7.84 10.24
C PHE A 173 -5.33 -7.52 8.76
N THR A 174 -6.24 -8.25 8.13
CA THR A 174 -6.73 -8.00 6.78
C THR A 174 -8.26 -8.05 6.77
N THR A 175 -8.87 -7.54 5.72
CA THR A 175 -10.30 -7.69 5.42
C THR A 175 -10.54 -8.50 4.15
N PHE A 176 -9.48 -8.91 3.46
CA PHE A 176 -9.55 -9.47 2.10
C PHE A 176 -9.42 -10.99 2.04
N SER A 177 -8.79 -11.64 3.05
CA SER A 177 -8.57 -13.10 3.06
C SER A 177 -9.85 -13.89 3.35
N ASP A 178 -9.79 -15.20 3.13
CA ASP A 178 -10.86 -16.16 3.46
C ASP A 178 -10.89 -16.57 4.94
N GLY A 179 -10.05 -15.94 5.78
CA GLY A 179 -9.91 -16.25 7.21
C GLY A 179 -8.96 -17.42 7.49
N LYS A 180 -8.33 -17.98 6.46
CA LYS A 180 -7.25 -18.96 6.59
C LYS A 180 -5.90 -18.26 6.57
N LEU A 181 -4.93 -18.85 7.27
CA LEU A 181 -3.55 -18.35 7.38
C LEU A 181 -2.61 -19.26 6.58
N ASN A 182 -1.81 -18.66 5.70
CA ASN A 182 -0.71 -19.40 5.10
C ASN A 182 0.42 -19.59 6.12
N ILE A 183 0.66 -20.83 6.55
CA ILE A 183 1.66 -21.15 7.58
C ILE A 183 3.09 -20.83 7.14
N ASN A 184 3.35 -20.79 5.84
CA ASN A 184 4.67 -20.46 5.28
C ASN A 184 4.97 -18.95 5.32
N THR A 185 3.96 -18.09 5.39
CA THR A 185 4.14 -16.64 5.29
C THR A 185 3.70 -15.88 6.53
N VAL A 186 2.85 -16.48 7.38
CA VAL A 186 2.30 -15.87 8.60
C VAL A 186 3.39 -15.31 9.52
N GLY A 187 3.19 -14.09 10.08
CA GLY A 187 4.11 -13.46 11.02
C GLY A 187 4.14 -14.16 12.39
N GLU A 188 5.24 -14.00 13.12
CA GLU A 188 5.36 -14.54 14.49
C GLU A 188 4.27 -13.98 15.40
N GLU A 189 3.99 -12.69 15.24
CA GLU A 189 2.98 -11.96 16.03
C GLU A 189 1.59 -12.57 15.84
N VAL A 190 1.24 -12.90 14.60
CA VAL A 190 -0.05 -13.52 14.27
C VAL A 190 -0.12 -14.94 14.81
N LEU A 191 0.96 -15.71 14.72
CA LEU A 191 1.02 -17.06 15.31
C LEU A 191 0.85 -17.03 16.82
N LEU A 192 1.47 -16.06 17.51
CA LEU A 192 1.34 -15.91 18.97
C LEU A 192 -0.10 -15.54 19.40
N MET A 193 -0.91 -14.91 18.53
CA MET A 193 -2.32 -14.65 18.80
C MET A 193 -3.20 -15.90 18.78
N LEU A 194 -2.70 -17.00 18.21
CA LEU A 194 -3.49 -18.23 18.14
C LEU A 194 -3.55 -18.95 19.49
N PRO A 195 -4.70 -19.52 19.87
CA PRO A 195 -4.87 -20.20 21.16
C PRO A 195 -3.85 -21.33 21.37
N GLY A 196 -3.19 -21.30 22.53
CA GLY A 196 -2.24 -22.34 22.94
C GLY A 196 -0.86 -22.26 22.27
N MET A 197 -0.59 -21.24 21.48
CA MET A 197 0.74 -21.03 20.87
C MET A 197 1.71 -20.42 21.88
N SER A 198 2.94 -20.92 21.89
CA SER A 198 4.04 -20.40 22.67
C SER A 198 5.18 -19.92 21.77
N ARG A 199 6.06 -19.04 22.25
CA ARG A 199 7.23 -18.56 21.49
C ARG A 199 8.08 -19.70 20.95
N ARG A 200 8.34 -20.75 21.77
CA ARG A 200 9.10 -21.92 21.35
C ARG A 200 8.48 -22.64 20.15
N MET A 201 7.15 -22.73 20.11
CA MET A 201 6.44 -23.38 18.99
C MET A 201 6.49 -22.51 17.73
N VAL A 202 6.34 -21.21 17.90
CA VAL A 202 6.45 -20.23 16.80
C VAL A 202 7.85 -20.28 16.20
N GLU A 203 8.89 -20.30 17.04
CA GLU A 203 10.28 -20.46 16.59
C GLU A 203 10.48 -21.80 15.82
N ALA A 204 9.95 -22.90 16.33
CA ALA A 204 10.06 -24.21 15.65
C ALA A 204 9.38 -24.20 14.27
N ILE A 205 8.21 -23.58 14.14
CA ILE A 205 7.52 -23.42 12.86
C ILE A 205 8.34 -22.53 11.92
N LYS A 206 8.88 -21.41 12.42
CA LYS A 206 9.72 -20.49 11.65
C LYS A 206 10.98 -21.18 11.12
N ASP A 207 11.70 -21.88 11.97
CA ASP A 207 12.93 -22.61 11.60
C ASP A 207 12.63 -23.68 10.53
N LYS A 208 11.53 -24.42 10.70
CA LYS A 208 11.11 -25.45 9.73
C LYS A 208 10.85 -24.81 8.36
N ARG A 209 9.99 -23.79 8.28
CA ARG A 209 9.60 -23.19 7.01
C ARG A 209 10.73 -22.41 6.30
N GLN A 210 11.71 -21.88 7.04
CA GLN A 210 12.90 -21.24 6.46
C GLN A 210 13.81 -22.25 5.76
N ASN A 211 13.92 -23.46 6.30
CA ASN A 211 14.73 -24.52 5.71
C ASN A 211 13.97 -25.33 4.65
N THR A 212 12.72 -25.65 4.95
CA THR A 212 11.85 -26.44 4.09
C THR A 212 10.41 -26.00 4.31
N PRO A 213 9.77 -25.33 3.37
CA PRO A 213 8.37 -24.94 3.48
C PRO A 213 7.43 -26.13 3.72
N PHE A 214 6.24 -25.86 4.22
CA PHE A 214 5.16 -26.83 4.29
C PHE A 214 4.48 -26.87 2.89
N GLU A 215 4.62 -28.00 2.21
CA GLU A 215 4.17 -28.12 0.83
C GLU A 215 2.74 -28.69 0.70
N ASN A 216 2.35 -29.52 1.69
CA ASN A 216 1.07 -30.21 1.63
C ASN A 216 0.29 -30.03 2.93
N LYS A 217 -1.00 -29.63 2.78
CA LYS A 217 -1.90 -29.49 3.91
C LYS A 217 -2.21 -30.82 4.60
N ASP A 218 -2.22 -31.93 3.88
CA ASP A 218 -2.56 -33.24 4.42
C ASP A 218 -1.48 -33.76 5.36
N THR A 219 -0.21 -33.44 5.10
CA THR A 219 0.94 -33.81 5.96
C THR A 219 1.19 -32.81 7.08
N LEU A 220 0.56 -31.64 7.03
CA LEU A 220 0.83 -30.53 7.96
C LEU A 220 0.67 -30.94 9.43
N SER A 221 -0.33 -31.76 9.77
CA SER A 221 -0.56 -32.23 11.13
C SER A 221 0.60 -33.09 11.65
N GLU A 222 1.13 -33.98 10.79
CA GLU A 222 2.26 -34.85 11.13
C GLU A 222 3.54 -34.03 11.28
N GLU A 223 3.79 -33.11 10.35
CA GLU A 223 4.96 -32.23 10.40
C GLU A 223 4.96 -31.37 11.66
N LEU A 224 3.82 -30.77 12.04
CA LEU A 224 3.69 -30.01 13.29
C LEU A 224 3.90 -30.89 14.54
N SER A 225 3.45 -32.15 14.50
CA SER A 225 3.69 -33.09 15.60
C SER A 225 5.19 -33.40 15.76
N LEU A 226 5.92 -33.53 14.66
CA LEU A 226 7.39 -33.72 14.68
C LEU A 226 8.13 -32.51 15.26
N LEU A 227 7.55 -31.31 15.17
CA LEU A 227 8.07 -30.10 15.83
C LEU A 227 7.75 -30.03 17.33
N GLY A 228 7.07 -31.04 17.87
CA GLY A 228 6.74 -31.15 19.29
C GLY A 228 5.44 -30.45 19.72
N LEU A 229 4.57 -30.08 18.77
CA LEU A 229 3.24 -29.59 19.08
C LEU A 229 2.32 -30.74 19.50
N THR A 230 1.51 -30.49 20.54
CA THR A 230 0.51 -31.47 21.01
C THR A 230 -0.75 -31.45 20.13
N PRO A 231 -1.54 -32.54 20.10
CA PRO A 231 -2.80 -32.57 19.35
C PRO A 231 -3.77 -31.43 19.70
N GLN A 232 -3.77 -30.98 20.98
CA GLN A 232 -4.59 -29.86 21.45
C GLN A 232 -4.17 -28.51 20.83
N GLN A 233 -2.90 -28.35 20.49
CA GLN A 233 -2.35 -27.17 19.86
C GLN A 233 -2.46 -27.24 18.32
N ILE A 234 -2.27 -28.42 17.75
CA ILE A 234 -2.38 -28.68 16.32
C ILE A 234 -3.82 -28.47 15.84
N GLY A 235 -4.82 -28.97 16.58
CA GLY A 235 -6.22 -28.94 16.16
C GLY A 235 -6.76 -27.53 15.79
N PRO A 236 -6.61 -26.51 16.65
CA PRO A 236 -6.98 -25.13 16.31
C PRO A 236 -6.17 -24.55 15.15
N LEU A 237 -4.85 -24.82 15.12
CA LEU A 237 -3.96 -24.31 14.06
C LEU A 237 -4.34 -24.88 12.68
N ILE A 238 -4.54 -26.19 12.56
CA ILE A 238 -4.90 -26.85 11.29
C ILE A 238 -6.25 -26.33 10.72
N LYS A 239 -7.19 -25.98 11.59
CA LYS A 239 -8.47 -25.40 11.15
C LYS A 239 -8.30 -24.06 10.44
N LEU A 240 -7.29 -23.29 10.85
CA LEU A 240 -6.99 -21.98 10.29
C LEU A 240 -5.89 -22.03 9.23
N ALA A 241 -5.00 -23.05 9.26
CA ALA A 241 -3.85 -23.11 8.39
C ALA A 241 -4.17 -23.59 6.96
N LYS A 242 -3.45 -23.04 6.03
CA LYS A 242 -3.26 -23.48 4.65
C LYS A 242 -1.77 -23.32 4.27
N VAL A 243 -1.35 -23.91 3.17
CA VAL A 243 0.04 -23.84 2.69
C VAL A 243 0.21 -22.94 1.47
N ASN A 244 -0.88 -22.57 0.83
CA ASN A 244 -0.91 -21.69 -0.33
C ASN A 244 -1.67 -20.39 -0.02
N SER A 245 -1.44 -19.38 -0.85
CA SER A 245 -2.05 -18.07 -0.72
C SER A 245 -3.04 -17.81 -1.86
N SER A 246 -4.18 -17.25 -1.49
CA SER A 246 -5.22 -16.90 -2.45
C SER A 246 -5.31 -15.38 -2.68
N VAL A 247 -4.82 -14.56 -1.77
CA VAL A 247 -4.95 -13.10 -1.84
C VAL A 247 -3.60 -12.43 -1.65
N PHE A 248 -3.25 -11.53 -2.57
CA PHE A 248 -1.98 -10.82 -2.59
C PHE A 248 -2.21 -9.31 -2.69
N ARG A 249 -1.41 -8.56 -1.95
CA ARG A 249 -1.32 -7.10 -2.01
C ARG A 249 -0.06 -6.71 -2.76
N ILE A 250 -0.20 -5.99 -3.85
CA ILE A 250 0.91 -5.47 -4.66
C ILE A 250 1.01 -3.96 -4.40
N LYS A 251 2.15 -3.50 -3.91
CA LYS A 251 2.50 -2.09 -3.77
C LYS A 251 3.56 -1.74 -4.78
N SER A 252 3.21 -0.92 -5.75
CA SER A 252 4.09 -0.46 -6.81
C SER A 252 4.36 1.02 -6.68
N LYS A 253 5.60 1.36 -6.40
CA LYS A 253 6.09 2.71 -6.21
C LYS A 253 6.98 3.09 -7.38
N ALA A 254 6.65 4.17 -8.09
CA ALA A 254 7.47 4.69 -9.17
C ALA A 254 7.86 6.15 -8.91
N VAL A 255 9.11 6.49 -9.27
CA VAL A 255 9.65 7.85 -9.20
C VAL A 255 10.14 8.23 -10.58
N SER A 256 9.59 9.32 -11.17
CA SER A 256 10.00 9.77 -12.50
C SER A 256 11.42 10.34 -12.51
N SER A 257 12.18 10.11 -13.60
CA SER A 257 13.55 10.59 -13.76
C SER A 257 13.67 12.12 -13.86
N GLY A 258 12.65 12.79 -14.41
CA GLY A 258 12.74 14.21 -14.76
C GLY A 258 12.57 15.15 -13.56
N ARG A 259 11.62 14.92 -12.66
CA ARG A 259 11.28 15.79 -11.53
C ARG A 259 11.08 15.09 -10.20
N SER A 260 11.47 13.83 -10.11
CA SER A 260 11.29 12.99 -8.92
C SER A 260 9.83 12.98 -8.40
N ILE A 261 8.87 12.96 -9.34
CA ILE A 261 7.45 12.79 -8.98
C ILE A 261 7.24 11.35 -8.63
N GLU A 262 6.70 11.12 -7.44
CA GLU A 262 6.40 9.81 -6.92
C GLU A 262 4.93 9.47 -7.17
N LYS A 263 4.66 8.22 -7.58
CA LYS A 263 3.33 7.60 -7.61
C LYS A 263 3.38 6.23 -6.95
N LEU A 264 2.39 5.97 -6.13
CA LEU A 264 2.17 4.69 -5.48
C LEU A 264 0.82 4.13 -5.96
N ILE A 265 0.86 2.92 -6.50
CA ILE A 265 -0.33 2.14 -6.81
C ILE A 265 -0.34 0.92 -5.89
N GLU A 266 -1.44 0.75 -5.19
CA GLU A 266 -1.69 -0.41 -4.34
C GLU A 266 -2.88 -1.20 -4.89
N VAL A 267 -2.68 -2.50 -5.13
CA VAL A 267 -3.72 -3.38 -5.67
C VAL A 267 -3.80 -4.63 -4.80
N VAL A 268 -5.02 -5.01 -4.40
CA VAL A 268 -5.26 -6.31 -3.78
C VAL A 268 -5.96 -7.19 -4.80
N ILE A 269 -5.37 -8.35 -5.05
CA ILE A 269 -5.85 -9.34 -6.02
C ILE A 269 -6.12 -10.66 -5.35
N ARG A 270 -7.10 -11.40 -5.87
CA ARG A 270 -7.39 -12.79 -5.49
C ARG A 270 -7.08 -13.71 -6.65
N ARG A 271 -6.35 -14.80 -6.38
CA ARG A 271 -6.12 -15.90 -7.32
C ARG A 271 -7.44 -16.68 -7.48
N GLU A 272 -7.90 -16.84 -8.71
CA GLU A 272 -9.08 -17.63 -9.11
C GLU A 272 -8.64 -18.67 -10.16
N GLU A 273 -9.49 -19.62 -10.50
CA GLU A 273 -9.16 -20.71 -11.45
C GLU A 273 -8.71 -20.17 -12.82
N ASP A 274 -9.35 -19.09 -13.30
CA ASP A 274 -9.08 -18.49 -14.60
C ASP A 274 -8.16 -17.24 -14.55
N GLY A 275 -7.47 -17.00 -13.43
CA GLY A 275 -6.55 -15.87 -13.29
C GLY A 275 -6.69 -15.09 -11.99
N PHE A 276 -6.68 -13.75 -12.06
CA PHE A 276 -6.75 -12.89 -10.88
C PHE A 276 -7.94 -11.93 -10.93
N LYS A 277 -8.65 -11.85 -9.81
CA LYS A 277 -9.70 -10.86 -9.58
C LYS A 277 -9.16 -9.71 -8.73
N ILE A 278 -9.39 -8.49 -9.17
CA ILE A 278 -9.04 -7.28 -8.40
C ILE A 278 -10.10 -7.06 -7.33
N LEU A 279 -9.67 -6.97 -6.07
CA LEU A 279 -10.53 -6.69 -4.92
C LEU A 279 -10.47 -5.23 -4.49
N TYR A 280 -9.30 -4.58 -4.65
CA TYR A 280 -9.07 -3.21 -4.24
C TYR A 280 -8.02 -2.55 -5.13
N VAL A 281 -8.18 -1.25 -5.38
CA VAL A 281 -7.19 -0.38 -6.03
C VAL A 281 -7.12 0.93 -5.26
N GLY A 282 -5.93 1.29 -4.82
CA GLY A 282 -5.60 2.57 -4.21
C GLY A 282 -4.52 3.29 -5.02
N GLU A 283 -4.65 4.60 -5.19
CA GLU A 283 -3.69 5.47 -5.89
C GLU A 283 -3.36 6.67 -4.99
N ASN A 284 -2.04 6.93 -4.83
CA ASN A 284 -1.50 8.06 -4.08
C ASN A 284 -0.41 8.79 -4.87
#